data_58d31b4193a4410a71f82dcf00b9bb56
#
_entry.id   58d31b4193a4410a71f82dcf00b9bb56
#
_cell.length_a   1.000
_cell.length_b   1.000
_cell.length_c   1.000
_cell.angle_alpha   90.00
_cell.angle_beta   90.00
_cell.angle_gamma   90.00
#
_symmetry.space_group_name_H-M   'P 1'
#
loop_
_entity.id
_entity.type
_entity.pdbx_description
1 polymer ?
#
loop_
_entity_poly.entity_id
_entity_poly.type
_entity_poly.pdbx_seq_one_letter_code
_entity_poly.pdbx_strand_id
1 'polypeptide(L)'
;FSHLLGYISKPNQQELTLPFISKMPNLDIGKEGLEKSFNPLLVGKAGQREIEVNSNGRIIREISKVDSIKGEEVSLSIDLRIQQYAINLLKSHKAGSINVINIKNGEILCMASTPTYDPNKIIKKPNKEYWESILANTLSPLTKRSIQGLYSPGSTFKMIVAIAALKHGIINTDTTHSCTGKIGFGDRLYHCWKTNGHGKMNVTDAIKQSCDVFFYEISKKLGIDKIAEVAKDFGLGQSYDISLPNQKTGIVPNKKWKKEKMGESWYAGETLISAIGQGFVLTNPFQLAVMTSIIASNGKIIEPTIIKGNRVSFKTNDKYSKEIKIIKKAM
;
A
#
# COMPACT_ATOMS: atom_id res chain seq x y z
N PHE A 1 -3.34 14.34 -6.66
CA PHE A 1 -2.43 14.39 -5.49
C PHE A 1 -3.15 14.32 -4.14
N SER A 2 -4.47 14.49 -4.08
CA SER A 2 -5.26 14.62 -2.84
C SER A 2 -5.06 13.50 -1.84
N HIS A 3 -5.02 12.25 -2.31
CA HIS A 3 -4.82 11.09 -1.45
C HIS A 3 -3.42 11.04 -0.80
N LEU A 4 -2.43 11.67 -1.43
CA LEU A 4 -1.07 11.76 -0.94
C LEU A 4 -0.92 12.96 0.00
N LEU A 5 -1.23 14.16 -0.50
CA LEU A 5 -1.08 15.39 0.26
C LEU A 5 -2.11 15.49 1.40
N GLY A 6 -3.36 15.11 1.14
CA GLY A 6 -4.45 15.31 2.06
C GLY A 6 -5.10 16.68 1.88
N TYR A 7 -5.62 17.23 2.96
CA TYR A 7 -6.22 18.57 3.00
C TYR A 7 -6.00 19.20 4.38
N ILE A 8 -6.14 20.53 4.42
CA ILE A 8 -6.08 21.32 5.65
C ILE A 8 -7.46 21.86 6.02
N SER A 9 -7.72 22.06 7.30
CA SER A 9 -8.89 22.80 7.79
C SER A 9 -8.69 23.29 9.22
N LYS A 10 -9.66 24.03 9.76
CA LYS A 10 -9.63 24.50 11.15
C LYS A 10 -9.52 23.34 12.15
N PRO A 11 -8.75 23.52 13.22
CA PRO A 11 -8.64 22.52 14.28
C PRO A 11 -9.99 22.30 14.97
N ASN A 12 -10.26 21.05 15.34
CA ASN A 12 -11.37 20.71 16.22
C ASN A 12 -10.98 20.95 17.70
N GLN A 13 -11.93 20.76 18.64
CA GLN A 13 -11.68 20.99 20.06
C GLN A 13 -10.53 20.17 20.64
N GLN A 14 -10.39 18.92 20.21
CA GLN A 14 -9.29 18.06 20.67
C GLN A 14 -7.93 18.50 20.09
N GLU A 15 -7.92 18.93 18.84
CA GLU A 15 -6.70 19.38 18.18
C GLU A 15 -6.21 20.73 18.72
N LEU A 16 -7.08 21.59 19.24
CA LEU A 16 -6.72 22.85 19.87
C LEU A 16 -5.83 22.66 21.13
N THR A 17 -5.84 21.47 21.74
CA THR A 17 -4.98 21.16 22.90
C THR A 17 -3.54 20.81 22.49
N LEU A 18 -3.26 20.61 21.19
CA LEU A 18 -1.91 20.30 20.72
C LEU A 18 -0.98 21.51 20.92
N PRO A 19 0.24 21.31 21.44
CA PRO A 19 1.14 22.40 21.84
C PRO A 19 1.47 23.40 20.72
N PHE A 20 1.51 22.94 19.47
CA PHE A 20 1.80 23.79 18.32
C PHE A 20 0.56 24.55 17.78
N ILE A 21 -0.65 24.17 18.20
CA ILE A 21 -1.90 24.80 17.78
C ILE A 21 -2.45 25.73 18.85
N SER A 22 -2.27 25.43 20.11
CA SER A 22 -2.84 26.18 21.25
C SER A 22 -2.54 27.68 21.19
N LYS A 23 -1.40 28.06 20.62
CA LYS A 23 -0.98 29.46 20.43
C LYS A 23 -1.48 30.08 19.11
N MET A 24 -2.09 29.28 18.24
CA MET A 24 -2.52 29.68 16.89
C MET A 24 -3.91 29.10 16.56
N PRO A 25 -4.97 29.42 17.30
CA PRO A 25 -6.29 28.75 17.17
C PRO A 25 -6.95 28.95 15.79
N ASN A 26 -6.53 29.99 15.05
CA ASN A 26 -7.07 30.30 13.72
C ASN A 26 -6.27 29.69 12.56
N LEU A 27 -5.20 28.94 12.87
CA LEU A 27 -4.40 28.29 11.85
C LEU A 27 -5.16 27.11 11.23
N ASP A 28 -5.03 26.93 9.92
CA ASP A 28 -5.45 25.70 9.27
C ASP A 28 -4.38 24.65 9.45
N ILE A 29 -4.79 23.42 9.79
CA ILE A 29 -3.90 22.30 10.07
C ILE A 29 -4.19 21.13 9.14
N GLY A 30 -3.19 20.30 8.90
CA GLY A 30 -3.32 19.07 8.12
C GLY A 30 -4.29 18.08 8.79
N LYS A 31 -5.30 17.64 8.06
CA LYS A 31 -6.31 16.67 8.52
C LYS A 31 -6.04 15.25 8.02
N GLU A 32 -5.42 15.13 6.89
CA GLU A 32 -5.14 13.87 6.22
C GLU A 32 -3.82 13.93 5.45
N GLY A 33 -3.31 12.75 5.04
CA GLY A 33 -2.15 12.63 4.19
C GLY A 33 -0.86 13.19 4.80
N LEU A 34 0.02 13.68 3.95
CA LEU A 34 1.31 14.25 4.35
C LEU A 34 1.16 15.58 5.10
N GLU A 35 0.14 16.36 4.77
CA GLU A 35 -0.19 17.59 5.51
C GLU A 35 -0.40 17.28 7.00
N LYS A 36 -1.10 16.19 7.32
CA LYS A 36 -1.29 15.74 8.71
C LYS A 36 -0.01 15.23 9.33
N SER A 37 0.70 14.37 8.62
CA SER A 37 1.88 13.69 9.17
C SER A 37 3.04 14.66 9.42
N PHE A 38 3.21 15.65 8.57
CA PHE A 38 4.26 16.67 8.70
C PHE A 38 3.78 17.97 9.31
N ASN A 39 2.55 18.02 9.82
CA ASN A 39 1.98 19.23 10.40
C ASN A 39 2.89 19.93 11.44
N PRO A 40 3.55 19.22 12.39
CA PRO A 40 4.44 19.85 13.35
C PRO A 40 5.66 20.55 12.72
N LEU A 41 6.12 20.08 11.56
CA LEU A 41 7.25 20.67 10.81
C LEU A 41 6.77 21.85 9.94
N LEU A 42 5.62 21.67 9.29
CA LEU A 42 5.09 22.64 8.31
C LEU A 42 4.55 23.92 8.96
N VAL A 43 4.01 23.81 10.19
CA VAL A 43 3.34 24.93 10.88
C VAL A 43 4.31 26.05 11.30
N GLY A 44 5.57 25.72 11.64
CA GLY A 44 6.52 26.70 12.16
C GLY A 44 6.21 27.12 13.61
N LYS A 45 6.64 28.31 14.01
CA LYS A 45 6.40 28.87 15.34
C LYS A 45 5.72 30.22 15.27
N ALA A 46 4.68 30.40 16.10
CA ALA A 46 3.97 31.66 16.17
C ALA A 46 4.89 32.80 16.67
N GLY A 47 4.80 33.94 16.03
CA GLY A 47 5.30 35.19 16.60
C GLY A 47 4.31 35.72 17.64
N GLN A 48 4.76 36.64 18.47
CA GLN A 48 3.96 37.34 19.46
C GLN A 48 4.24 38.83 19.39
N ARG A 49 3.17 39.61 19.53
CA ARG A 49 3.27 41.06 19.57
C ARG A 49 2.46 41.57 20.76
N GLU A 50 3.11 42.28 21.63
CA GLU A 50 2.52 42.94 22.78
C GLU A 50 2.36 44.41 22.46
N ILE A 51 1.15 44.92 22.53
CA ILE A 51 0.81 46.29 22.17
C ILE A 51 0.03 46.95 23.32
N GLU A 52 0.33 48.22 23.58
CA GLU A 52 -0.46 49.08 24.46
C GLU A 52 -1.59 49.75 23.64
N VAL A 53 -2.81 49.65 24.15
CA VAL A 53 -3.98 50.25 23.49
C VAL A 53 -4.67 51.25 24.44
N ASN A 54 -5.25 52.30 23.89
CA ASN A 54 -6.10 53.22 24.68
C ASN A 54 -7.53 52.61 24.93
N SER A 55 -8.35 53.34 25.65
CA SER A 55 -9.73 52.94 25.98
C SER A 55 -10.61 52.65 24.74
N ASN A 56 -10.24 53.16 23.56
CA ASN A 56 -10.95 52.97 22.31
C ASN A 56 -10.33 51.87 21.44
N GLY A 57 -9.39 51.06 21.97
CA GLY A 57 -8.70 49.98 21.25
C GLY A 57 -7.68 50.43 20.22
N ARG A 58 -7.29 51.74 20.17
CA ARG A 58 -6.24 52.24 19.28
C ARG A 58 -4.86 51.93 19.86
N ILE A 59 -3.95 51.40 19.02
CA ILE A 59 -2.59 51.11 19.40
C ILE A 59 -1.86 52.43 19.70
N ILE A 60 -1.29 52.52 20.91
CA ILE A 60 -0.44 53.61 21.35
C ILE A 60 1.02 53.34 21.01
N ARG A 61 1.48 52.15 21.40
CA ARG A 61 2.86 51.71 21.12
C ARG A 61 2.97 50.19 21.14
N GLU A 62 4.00 49.70 20.51
CA GLU A 62 4.47 48.32 20.59
C GLU A 62 5.42 48.20 21.79
N ILE A 63 5.13 47.26 22.71
CA ILE A 63 5.93 47.02 23.91
C ILE A 63 6.99 45.98 23.60
N SER A 64 6.59 44.87 22.97
CA SER A 64 7.50 43.79 22.59
C SER A 64 7.04 43.12 21.31
N LYS A 65 8.00 42.55 20.55
CA LYS A 65 7.73 41.78 19.35
C LYS A 65 8.67 40.58 19.28
N VAL A 66 8.11 39.41 19.07
CA VAL A 66 8.82 38.17 18.73
C VAL A 66 8.38 37.78 17.34
N ASP A 67 9.30 37.71 16.40
CA ASP A 67 8.97 37.35 15.03
C ASP A 67 8.58 35.86 14.91
N SER A 68 7.68 35.56 13.99
CA SER A 68 7.31 34.18 13.66
C SER A 68 8.45 33.45 12.94
N ILE A 69 8.55 32.15 13.16
CA ILE A 69 9.50 31.30 12.45
C ILE A 69 8.72 30.47 11.42
N LYS A 70 9.11 30.58 10.16
CA LYS A 70 8.51 29.79 9.05
C LYS A 70 8.68 28.29 9.33
N GLY A 71 7.70 27.49 8.93
CA GLY A 71 7.80 26.04 8.95
C GLY A 71 8.88 25.50 8.01
N GLU A 72 9.26 24.27 8.24
CA GLU A 72 10.29 23.58 7.47
C GLU A 72 9.75 23.13 6.10
N GLU A 73 10.65 23.00 5.14
CA GLU A 73 10.34 22.48 3.81
C GLU A 73 10.53 20.96 3.81
N VAL A 74 9.53 20.22 3.32
CA VAL A 74 9.58 18.77 3.17
C VAL A 74 9.68 18.42 1.68
N SER A 75 10.84 17.93 1.27
CA SER A 75 11.05 17.47 -0.10
C SER A 75 10.61 16.01 -0.25
N LEU A 76 9.67 15.76 -1.17
CA LEU A 76 9.15 14.42 -1.44
C LEU A 76 9.95 13.73 -2.55
N SER A 77 10.01 12.40 -2.49
CA SER A 77 10.61 11.55 -3.54
C SER A 77 9.72 11.39 -4.78
N ILE A 78 8.47 11.87 -4.72
CA ILE A 78 7.52 11.79 -5.82
C ILE A 78 8.05 12.51 -7.06
N ASP A 79 8.18 11.79 -8.18
CA ASP A 79 8.42 12.42 -9.49
C ASP A 79 7.10 12.95 -10.04
N LEU A 80 7.02 14.27 -10.18
CA LEU A 80 5.81 14.96 -10.62
C LEU A 80 5.33 14.48 -12.00
N ARG A 81 6.24 14.17 -12.92
CA ARG A 81 5.92 13.73 -14.28
C ARG A 81 5.33 12.32 -14.27
N ILE A 82 5.94 11.39 -13.50
CA ILE A 82 5.45 10.02 -13.35
C ILE A 82 4.09 10.03 -12.66
N GLN A 83 3.94 10.81 -11.59
CA GLN A 83 2.68 10.96 -10.86
C GLN A 83 1.56 11.49 -11.77
N GLN A 84 1.83 12.55 -12.54
CA GLN A 84 0.86 13.15 -13.45
C GLN A 84 0.48 12.19 -14.59
N TYR A 85 1.45 11.47 -15.13
CA TYR A 85 1.22 10.46 -16.15
C TYR A 85 0.34 9.31 -15.62
N ALA A 86 0.64 8.81 -14.42
CA ALA A 86 -0.16 7.79 -13.76
C ALA A 86 -1.61 8.24 -13.51
N ILE A 87 -1.81 9.49 -13.05
CA ILE A 87 -3.14 10.07 -12.87
C ILE A 87 -3.90 10.13 -14.21
N ASN A 88 -3.23 10.52 -15.29
CA ASN A 88 -3.86 10.58 -16.62
C ASN A 88 -4.25 9.18 -17.12
N LEU A 89 -3.41 8.17 -16.93
CA LEU A 89 -3.75 6.79 -17.26
C LEU A 89 -4.98 6.30 -16.48
N LEU A 90 -5.06 6.64 -15.21
CA LEU A 90 -6.18 6.24 -14.34
C LEU A 90 -7.52 6.88 -14.71
N LYS A 91 -7.54 7.98 -15.46
CA LYS A 91 -8.80 8.65 -15.88
C LYS A 91 -9.70 7.76 -16.72
N SER A 92 -9.14 6.81 -17.48
CA SER A 92 -9.91 5.85 -18.28
C SER A 92 -10.53 4.71 -17.45
N HIS A 93 -10.21 4.63 -16.16
CA HIS A 93 -10.66 3.58 -15.25
C HIS A 93 -11.62 4.12 -14.18
N LYS A 94 -12.67 3.36 -13.87
CA LYS A 94 -13.62 3.74 -12.79
C LYS A 94 -12.94 3.86 -11.43
N ALA A 95 -12.07 2.91 -11.11
CA ALA A 95 -11.31 2.89 -9.87
C ALA A 95 -9.99 2.12 -10.05
N GLY A 96 -8.92 2.57 -9.39
CA GLY A 96 -7.63 1.91 -9.47
C GLY A 96 -6.54 2.66 -8.72
N SER A 97 -5.33 2.08 -8.71
CA SER A 97 -4.14 2.78 -8.23
C SER A 97 -2.89 2.34 -8.99
N ILE A 98 -1.90 3.24 -9.05
CA ILE A 98 -0.57 3.00 -9.61
C ILE A 98 0.45 3.40 -8.55
N ASN A 99 1.38 2.48 -8.25
CA ASN A 99 2.47 2.70 -7.32
C ASN A 99 3.80 2.39 -8.02
N VAL A 100 4.78 3.28 -7.90
CA VAL A 100 6.11 3.11 -8.48
C VAL A 100 7.15 3.34 -7.39
N ILE A 101 8.03 2.35 -7.20
CA ILE A 101 9.12 2.38 -6.22
C ILE A 101 10.45 2.23 -6.96
N ASN A 102 11.41 3.08 -6.63
CA ASN A 102 12.78 2.97 -7.13
C ASN A 102 13.49 1.85 -6.36
N ILE A 103 13.80 0.75 -7.04
CA ILE A 103 14.44 -0.43 -6.44
C ILE A 103 15.91 -0.21 -6.03
N LYS A 104 16.51 0.93 -6.40
CA LYS A 104 17.90 1.24 -6.03
C LYS A 104 18.00 1.90 -4.66
N ASN A 105 17.01 2.72 -4.29
CA ASN A 105 17.07 3.54 -3.07
C ASN A 105 15.76 3.55 -2.24
N GLY A 106 14.72 2.78 -2.65
CA GLY A 106 13.45 2.70 -1.92
C GLY A 106 12.54 3.92 -2.06
N GLU A 107 12.92 4.94 -2.81
CA GLU A 107 12.08 6.12 -3.00
C GLU A 107 10.78 5.79 -3.73
N ILE A 108 9.67 6.28 -3.19
CA ILE A 108 8.35 6.20 -3.82
C ILE A 108 8.26 7.31 -4.86
N LEU A 109 8.32 6.93 -6.15
CA LEU A 109 8.25 7.88 -7.25
C LEU A 109 6.82 8.23 -7.66
N CYS A 110 5.87 7.34 -7.39
CA CYS A 110 4.46 7.54 -7.68
C CYS A 110 3.57 6.76 -6.72
N MET A 111 2.49 7.42 -6.28
CA MET A 111 1.38 6.81 -5.55
C MET A 111 0.08 7.50 -5.96
N ALA A 112 -0.56 6.98 -7.00
CA ALA A 112 -1.78 7.53 -7.57
C ALA A 112 -2.98 6.62 -7.30
N SER A 113 -4.14 7.21 -7.05
CA SER A 113 -5.42 6.51 -6.87
C SER A 113 -6.56 7.27 -7.54
N THR A 114 -7.53 6.54 -8.08
CA THR A 114 -8.77 7.07 -8.67
C THR A 114 -9.99 6.28 -8.16
N PRO A 115 -11.20 6.89 -8.05
CA PRO A 115 -11.45 8.32 -8.14
C PRO A 115 -10.81 9.11 -7.01
N THR A 116 -10.70 10.40 -7.19
CA THR A 116 -10.09 11.32 -6.24
C THR A 116 -11.01 12.52 -5.98
N TYR A 117 -10.60 13.42 -5.12
CA TYR A 117 -11.34 14.63 -4.79
C TYR A 117 -10.44 15.86 -4.94
N ASP A 118 -11.03 17.05 -5.01
CA ASP A 118 -10.32 18.32 -5.01
C ASP A 118 -10.22 18.84 -3.56
N PRO A 119 -9.02 18.85 -2.94
CA PRO A 119 -8.86 19.32 -1.57
C PRO A 119 -9.18 20.80 -1.42
N ASN A 120 -8.99 21.63 -2.46
CA ASN A 120 -9.28 23.05 -2.40
C ASN A 120 -10.78 23.36 -2.26
N LYS A 121 -11.65 22.47 -2.76
CA LYS A 121 -13.10 22.59 -2.59
C LYS A 121 -13.56 22.26 -1.17
N ILE A 122 -12.73 21.54 -0.41
CA ILE A 122 -12.99 21.23 1.01
C ILE A 122 -12.56 22.40 1.90
N ILE A 123 -11.45 23.09 1.56
CA ILE A 123 -10.81 24.14 2.37
C ILE A 123 -11.56 25.47 2.31
N LYS A 124 -11.92 25.94 1.12
CA LYS A 124 -12.34 27.35 0.85
C LYS A 124 -13.74 27.75 1.30
N LYS A 125 -14.56 26.90 1.70
CA LYS A 125 -15.90 26.88 2.33
C LYS A 125 -16.37 25.45 2.15
N PRO A 126 -16.72 24.73 3.22
CA PRO A 126 -17.27 23.39 3.01
C PRO A 126 -18.50 23.55 2.11
N ASN A 127 -18.31 23.32 0.82
CA ASN A 127 -19.42 23.21 -0.11
C ASN A 127 -20.11 21.92 0.28
N LYS A 128 -21.20 22.06 1.06
CA LYS A 128 -21.98 20.94 1.57
C LYS A 128 -22.37 19.99 0.44
N GLU A 129 -22.78 20.54 -0.71
CA GLU A 129 -23.13 19.76 -1.90
C GLU A 129 -21.96 18.94 -2.43
N TYR A 130 -20.75 19.54 -2.50
CA TYR A 130 -19.55 18.83 -2.93
C TYR A 130 -19.18 17.71 -1.96
N TRP A 131 -19.25 17.98 -0.66
CA TRP A 131 -18.97 16.97 0.36
C TRP A 131 -19.98 15.81 0.30
N GLU A 132 -21.25 16.11 0.19
CA GLU A 132 -22.32 15.12 0.03
C GLU A 132 -22.13 14.30 -1.25
N SER A 133 -21.74 14.93 -2.36
CA SER A 133 -21.42 14.24 -3.62
C SER A 133 -20.26 13.26 -3.50
N ILE A 134 -19.23 13.60 -2.71
CA ILE A 134 -18.10 12.68 -2.43
C ILE A 134 -18.58 11.50 -1.59
N LEU A 135 -19.38 11.74 -0.56
CA LEU A 135 -19.87 10.69 0.33
C LEU A 135 -20.88 9.76 -0.35
N ALA A 136 -21.73 10.30 -1.21
CA ALA A 136 -22.70 9.51 -1.99
C ALA A 136 -22.08 8.71 -3.13
N ASN A 137 -20.83 8.98 -3.49
CA ASN A 137 -20.17 8.29 -4.59
C ASN A 137 -19.80 6.85 -4.21
N THR A 138 -20.45 5.87 -4.86
CA THR A 138 -20.25 4.43 -4.64
C THR A 138 -18.82 3.95 -4.84
N LEU A 139 -18.02 4.69 -5.61
CA LEU A 139 -16.61 4.40 -5.83
C LEU A 139 -15.71 4.98 -4.74
N SER A 140 -16.27 5.55 -3.66
CA SER A 140 -15.53 6.01 -2.47
C SER A 140 -14.27 6.83 -2.78
N PRO A 141 -14.40 8.10 -3.26
CA PRO A 141 -13.26 8.94 -3.66
C PRO A 141 -12.28 9.25 -2.54
N LEU A 142 -12.70 9.17 -1.27
CA LEU A 142 -11.82 9.40 -0.10
C LEU A 142 -10.88 8.23 0.18
N THR A 143 -11.13 7.04 -0.38
CA THR A 143 -10.31 5.85 -0.14
C THR A 143 -8.96 5.97 -0.84
N LYS A 144 -7.88 5.98 -0.07
CA LYS A 144 -6.48 5.89 -0.56
C LYS A 144 -6.19 4.47 -1.02
N ARG A 145 -6.62 4.12 -2.25
CA ARG A 145 -6.59 2.73 -2.74
C ARG A 145 -5.23 2.08 -2.67
N SER A 146 -4.17 2.85 -2.85
CA SER A 146 -2.80 2.35 -2.76
C SER A 146 -2.52 1.64 -1.43
N ILE A 147 -3.01 2.18 -0.30
CA ILE A 147 -2.67 1.71 1.05
C ILE A 147 -3.87 1.27 1.90
N GLN A 148 -5.09 1.60 1.48
CA GLN A 148 -6.33 1.27 2.22
C GLN A 148 -7.22 0.28 1.47
N GLY A 149 -7.14 0.23 0.14
CA GLY A 149 -7.90 -0.72 -0.66
C GLY A 149 -7.37 -2.13 -0.46
N LEU A 150 -8.21 -3.06 -0.01
CA LEU A 150 -7.87 -4.46 0.16
C LEU A 150 -8.50 -5.27 -0.97
N TYR A 151 -7.65 -5.95 -1.71
CA TYR A 151 -8.04 -6.74 -2.88
C TYR A 151 -7.36 -8.10 -2.84
N SER A 152 -8.01 -9.10 -3.43
CA SER A 152 -7.37 -10.38 -3.73
C SER A 152 -6.26 -10.14 -4.76
N PRO A 153 -4.99 -10.50 -4.47
CA PRO A 153 -3.86 -10.23 -5.37
C PRO A 153 -3.92 -11.05 -6.67
N GLY A 154 -4.70 -12.11 -6.69
CA GLY A 154 -4.84 -12.98 -7.86
C GLY A 154 -3.49 -13.56 -8.28
N SER A 155 -3.28 -13.70 -9.58
CA SER A 155 -2.10 -14.36 -10.15
C SER A 155 -0.75 -13.71 -9.80
N THR A 156 -0.73 -12.47 -9.31
CA THR A 156 0.52 -11.86 -8.82
C THR A 156 1.06 -12.57 -7.58
N PHE A 157 0.20 -13.21 -6.81
CA PHE A 157 0.58 -13.99 -5.63
C PHE A 157 1.26 -15.32 -5.97
N LYS A 158 1.08 -15.83 -7.20
CA LYS A 158 1.70 -17.08 -7.66
C LYS A 158 3.23 -17.05 -7.61
N MET A 159 3.83 -15.88 -7.74
CA MET A 159 5.28 -15.71 -7.56
C MET A 159 5.71 -16.11 -6.15
N ILE A 160 4.97 -15.70 -5.13
CA ILE A 160 5.23 -16.06 -3.73
C ILE A 160 5.06 -17.54 -3.50
N VAL A 161 4.02 -18.15 -4.05
CA VAL A 161 3.74 -19.58 -3.91
C VAL A 161 4.85 -20.41 -4.60
N ALA A 162 5.32 -19.97 -5.76
CA ALA A 162 6.43 -20.63 -6.47
C ALA A 162 7.74 -20.51 -5.69
N ILE A 163 8.07 -19.33 -5.15
CA ILE A 163 9.24 -19.13 -4.28
C ILE A 163 9.15 -20.06 -3.06
N ALA A 164 8.00 -20.14 -2.41
CA ALA A 164 7.80 -21.02 -1.26
C ALA A 164 7.96 -22.49 -1.63
N ALA A 165 7.41 -22.93 -2.76
CA ALA A 165 7.52 -24.32 -3.20
C ALA A 165 8.96 -24.71 -3.57
N LEU A 166 9.70 -23.84 -4.25
CA LEU A 166 11.13 -24.03 -4.55
C LEU A 166 11.96 -24.06 -3.26
N LYS A 167 11.75 -23.10 -2.37
CA LYS A 167 12.50 -22.96 -1.10
C LYS A 167 12.36 -24.17 -0.20
N HIS A 168 11.15 -24.71 -0.12
CA HIS A 168 10.86 -25.88 0.72
C HIS A 168 11.07 -27.24 -0.01
N GLY A 169 11.69 -27.23 -1.19
CA GLY A 169 11.99 -28.45 -1.95
C GLY A 169 10.75 -29.24 -2.42
N ILE A 170 9.57 -28.60 -2.46
CA ILE A 170 8.35 -29.23 -2.98
C ILE A 170 8.45 -29.44 -4.48
N ILE A 171 9.13 -28.51 -5.17
CA ILE A 171 9.44 -28.55 -6.60
C ILE A 171 10.90 -28.11 -6.84
N ASN A 172 11.39 -28.47 -8.02
CA ASN A 172 12.57 -27.91 -8.67
C ASN A 172 12.19 -27.38 -10.06
N THR A 173 13.15 -26.91 -10.85
CA THR A 173 12.92 -26.38 -12.20
C THR A 173 12.36 -27.40 -13.19
N ASP A 174 12.64 -28.69 -12.96
CA ASP A 174 12.26 -29.78 -13.85
C ASP A 174 10.95 -30.46 -13.46
N THR A 175 10.44 -30.13 -12.25
CA THR A 175 9.15 -30.61 -11.76
C THR A 175 8.03 -30.15 -12.67
N THR A 176 7.25 -31.09 -13.21
CA THR A 176 6.14 -30.80 -14.11
C THR A 176 4.83 -31.35 -13.59
N HIS A 177 3.75 -30.62 -13.87
CA HIS A 177 2.36 -31.04 -13.67
C HIS A 177 1.57 -30.87 -14.96
N SER A 178 0.63 -31.80 -15.23
CA SER A 178 -0.24 -31.71 -16.40
C SER A 178 -1.50 -30.91 -16.06
N CYS A 179 -1.76 -29.89 -16.85
CA CYS A 179 -2.96 -29.07 -16.74
C CYS A 179 -3.95 -29.45 -17.83
N THR A 180 -5.04 -30.10 -17.46
CA THR A 180 -6.18 -30.47 -18.35
C THR A 180 -7.33 -29.47 -18.26
N GLY A 181 -7.12 -28.29 -17.66
CA GLY A 181 -8.12 -27.25 -17.47
C GLY A 181 -8.82 -27.30 -16.11
N LYS A 182 -8.69 -28.37 -15.35
CA LYS A 182 -9.26 -28.52 -14.00
C LYS A 182 -8.56 -29.61 -13.21
N ILE A 183 -8.74 -29.59 -11.87
CA ILE A 183 -8.38 -30.72 -10.97
C ILE A 183 -9.52 -30.99 -10.00
N GLY A 184 -9.68 -32.24 -9.60
CA GLY A 184 -10.51 -32.64 -8.49
C GLY A 184 -9.77 -32.57 -7.16
N PHE A 185 -10.42 -32.07 -6.12
CA PHE A 185 -9.92 -32.13 -4.75
C PHE A 185 -11.09 -32.19 -3.75
N GLY A 186 -11.21 -33.27 -2.98
CA GLY A 186 -12.45 -33.60 -2.25
C GLY A 186 -13.62 -33.68 -3.23
N ASP A 187 -14.76 -33.14 -2.83
CA ASP A 187 -15.99 -33.15 -3.63
C ASP A 187 -16.10 -31.98 -4.62
N ARG A 188 -14.99 -31.25 -4.87
CA ARG A 188 -14.99 -30.03 -5.69
C ARG A 188 -14.03 -30.12 -6.87
N LEU A 189 -14.41 -29.43 -7.96
CA LEU A 189 -13.56 -29.17 -9.12
C LEU A 189 -12.98 -27.76 -9.01
N TYR A 190 -11.68 -27.65 -9.19
CA TYR A 190 -10.94 -26.38 -9.25
C TYR A 190 -10.50 -26.14 -10.69
N HIS A 191 -10.98 -25.06 -11.29
CA HIS A 191 -10.78 -24.77 -12.70
C HIS A 191 -9.58 -23.90 -12.95
N CYS A 192 -8.90 -24.14 -14.07
CA CYS A 192 -7.94 -23.22 -14.64
C CYS A 192 -8.67 -22.20 -15.52
N TRP A 193 -8.12 -21.01 -15.66
CA TRP A 193 -8.66 -20.01 -16.57
C TRP A 193 -8.67 -20.50 -18.03
N LYS A 194 -7.72 -21.37 -18.41
CA LYS A 194 -7.70 -22.02 -19.72
C LYS A 194 -8.46 -23.35 -19.66
N THR A 195 -9.66 -23.36 -20.15
CA THR A 195 -10.60 -24.50 -20.06
C THR A 195 -10.07 -25.80 -20.66
N ASN A 196 -9.36 -25.72 -21.78
CA ASN A 196 -8.76 -26.88 -22.47
C ASN A 196 -7.39 -27.28 -21.86
N GLY A 197 -6.98 -26.59 -20.78
CA GLY A 197 -5.70 -26.85 -20.12
C GLY A 197 -4.47 -26.28 -20.84
N HIS A 198 -3.34 -26.30 -20.13
CA HIS A 198 -2.06 -25.81 -20.64
C HIS A 198 -1.13 -26.96 -21.09
N GLY A 199 -1.54 -28.23 -20.84
CA GLY A 199 -0.66 -29.38 -21.02
C GLY A 199 0.39 -29.47 -19.91
N LYS A 200 1.57 -29.99 -20.23
CA LYS A 200 2.67 -30.19 -19.29
C LYS A 200 3.34 -28.86 -18.96
N MET A 201 3.32 -28.47 -17.67
CA MET A 201 3.83 -27.19 -17.16
C MET A 201 4.93 -27.43 -16.13
N ASN A 202 6.05 -26.74 -16.25
CA ASN A 202 7.03 -26.53 -15.18
C ASN A 202 6.76 -25.19 -14.47
N VAL A 203 7.55 -24.82 -13.44
CA VAL A 203 7.34 -23.59 -12.66
C VAL A 203 7.46 -22.32 -13.52
N THR A 204 8.39 -22.29 -14.46
CA THR A 204 8.63 -21.14 -15.35
C THR A 204 7.44 -20.93 -16.28
N ASP A 205 6.99 -21.98 -16.95
CA ASP A 205 5.86 -21.92 -17.86
C ASP A 205 4.56 -21.66 -17.13
N ALA A 206 4.39 -22.21 -15.92
CA ALA A 206 3.21 -22.01 -15.10
C ALA A 206 3.06 -20.55 -14.64
N ILE A 207 4.15 -19.83 -14.30
CA ILE A 207 4.14 -18.41 -14.01
C ILE A 207 3.82 -17.62 -15.28
N LYS A 208 4.57 -17.86 -16.36
CA LYS A 208 4.44 -17.15 -17.64
C LYS A 208 3.04 -17.24 -18.22
N GLN A 209 2.41 -18.41 -18.13
CA GLN A 209 1.06 -18.66 -18.64
C GLN A 209 -0.03 -18.58 -17.56
N SER A 210 0.36 -18.24 -16.32
CA SER A 210 -0.57 -18.12 -15.19
C SER A 210 -1.45 -19.36 -14.96
N CYS A 211 -0.86 -20.57 -15.03
CA CYS A 211 -1.58 -21.84 -14.92
C CYS A 211 -2.06 -22.11 -13.50
N ASP A 212 -3.37 -22.03 -13.23
CA ASP A 212 -3.93 -22.25 -11.88
C ASP A 212 -3.72 -23.71 -11.41
N VAL A 213 -3.92 -24.68 -12.29
CA VAL A 213 -3.79 -26.12 -11.96
C VAL A 213 -2.41 -26.46 -11.43
N PHE A 214 -1.34 -25.89 -12.01
CA PHE A 214 0.02 -26.09 -11.49
C PHE A 214 0.12 -25.63 -10.03
N PHE A 215 -0.42 -24.45 -9.73
CA PHE A 215 -0.38 -23.88 -8.38
C PHE A 215 -1.28 -24.63 -7.40
N TYR A 216 -2.41 -25.15 -7.83
CA TYR A 216 -3.23 -26.04 -7.01
C TYR A 216 -2.44 -27.32 -6.65
N GLU A 217 -1.78 -27.96 -7.62
CA GLU A 217 -1.04 -29.20 -7.38
C GLU A 217 0.10 -29.00 -6.39
N ILE A 218 0.92 -27.98 -6.56
CA ILE A 218 2.04 -27.75 -5.64
C ILE A 218 1.57 -27.33 -4.25
N SER A 219 0.45 -26.61 -4.13
CA SER A 219 -0.06 -26.13 -2.86
C SER A 219 -0.59 -27.24 -1.94
N LYS A 220 -1.05 -28.37 -2.50
CA LYS A 220 -1.47 -29.54 -1.72
C LYS A 220 -0.34 -30.06 -0.81
N LYS A 221 0.90 -30.05 -1.31
CA LYS A 221 2.09 -30.52 -0.57
C LYS A 221 2.75 -29.39 0.24
N LEU A 222 2.64 -28.14 -0.22
CA LEU A 222 3.28 -27.00 0.40
C LEU A 222 2.59 -26.58 1.71
N GLY A 223 1.26 -26.48 1.68
CA GLY A 223 0.43 -26.01 2.80
C GLY A 223 0.48 -24.49 3.01
N ILE A 224 -0.54 -23.96 3.70
CA ILE A 224 -0.73 -22.51 3.82
C ILE A 224 0.30 -21.82 4.70
N ASP A 225 0.82 -22.50 5.74
CA ASP A 225 1.75 -21.88 6.69
C ASP A 225 3.08 -21.50 6.03
N LYS A 226 3.61 -22.36 5.14
CA LYS A 226 4.83 -22.08 4.36
C LYS A 226 4.62 -20.96 3.33
N ILE A 227 3.42 -20.91 2.72
CA ILE A 227 3.04 -19.80 1.82
C ILE A 227 3.00 -18.49 2.62
N ALA A 228 2.37 -18.49 3.79
CA ALA A 228 2.25 -17.31 4.63
C ALA A 228 3.60 -16.81 5.17
N GLU A 229 4.53 -17.71 5.51
CA GLU A 229 5.91 -17.35 5.90
C GLU A 229 6.56 -16.52 4.79
N VAL A 230 6.61 -17.08 3.58
CA VAL A 230 7.27 -16.41 2.45
C VAL A 230 6.54 -15.12 2.07
N ALA A 231 5.22 -15.09 2.09
CA ALA A 231 4.44 -13.89 1.81
C ALA A 231 4.82 -12.72 2.74
N LYS A 232 5.01 -13.00 4.03
CA LYS A 232 5.46 -12.00 5.02
C LYS A 232 6.91 -11.56 4.77
N ASP A 233 7.81 -12.48 4.46
CA ASP A 233 9.20 -12.17 4.12
C ASP A 233 9.33 -11.28 2.88
N PHE A 234 8.31 -11.29 2.01
CA PHE A 234 8.20 -10.41 0.83
C PHE A 234 7.31 -9.17 1.07
N GLY A 235 7.03 -8.84 2.33
CA GLY A 235 6.41 -7.57 2.71
C GLY A 235 4.88 -7.56 2.67
N LEU A 236 4.21 -8.70 2.50
CA LEU A 236 2.76 -8.76 2.58
C LEU A 236 2.28 -8.88 4.03
N GLY A 237 1.09 -8.36 4.32
CA GLY A 237 0.48 -8.47 5.65
C GLY A 237 1.02 -7.47 6.69
N GLN A 238 1.72 -6.40 6.29
CA GLN A 238 2.30 -5.39 7.19
C GLN A 238 2.05 -3.96 6.71
N SER A 239 2.27 -2.99 7.58
CA SER A 239 2.33 -1.56 7.25
C SER A 239 3.78 -1.11 7.08
N TYR A 240 3.97 0.05 6.44
CA TYR A 240 5.28 0.65 6.17
C TYR A 240 5.36 2.05 6.76
N ASP A 241 6.53 2.42 7.28
CA ASP A 241 6.76 3.80 7.72
C ASP A 241 7.04 4.71 6.52
N ILE A 242 5.97 5.14 5.88
CA ILE A 242 5.98 6.06 4.73
C ILE A 242 5.31 7.40 5.04
N SER A 243 5.17 7.72 6.31
CA SER A 243 4.51 8.94 6.80
C SER A 243 3.08 9.14 6.28
N LEU A 244 2.40 8.07 5.89
CA LEU A 244 0.99 8.09 5.51
C LEU A 244 0.17 7.28 6.51
N PRO A 245 -0.78 7.92 7.23
CA PRO A 245 -1.58 7.25 8.24
C PRO A 245 -2.65 6.34 7.63
N ASN A 246 -3.25 5.51 8.50
CA ASN A 246 -4.41 4.67 8.17
C ASN A 246 -4.14 3.61 7.10
N GLN A 247 -2.92 3.06 7.04
CA GLN A 247 -2.62 1.93 6.17
C GLN A 247 -3.34 0.67 6.66
N LYS A 248 -3.89 -0.12 5.74
CA LYS A 248 -4.44 -1.44 6.03
C LYS A 248 -3.42 -2.51 5.70
N THR A 249 -3.16 -3.41 6.66
CA THR A 249 -2.13 -4.45 6.52
C THR A 249 -2.53 -5.60 5.59
N GLY A 250 -3.81 -5.72 5.24
CA GLY A 250 -4.29 -6.88 4.48
C GLY A 250 -4.38 -8.14 5.35
N ILE A 251 -4.51 -9.28 4.68
CA ILE A 251 -4.61 -10.60 5.32
C ILE A 251 -3.68 -11.56 4.58
N VAL A 252 -2.68 -12.07 5.29
CA VAL A 252 -1.87 -13.22 4.89
C VAL A 252 -2.31 -14.39 5.77
N PRO A 253 -3.26 -15.23 5.30
CA PRO A 253 -3.87 -16.24 6.12
C PRO A 253 -2.91 -17.39 6.40
N ASN A 254 -3.04 -17.98 7.59
CA ASN A 254 -2.43 -19.23 7.98
C ASN A 254 -3.37 -20.00 8.94
N LYS A 255 -3.00 -21.20 9.35
CA LYS A 255 -3.83 -22.01 10.25
C LYS A 255 -4.12 -21.30 11.56
N LYS A 256 -3.10 -20.64 12.17
CA LYS A 256 -3.24 -19.91 13.42
C LYS A 256 -4.19 -18.73 13.26
N TRP A 257 -4.02 -17.91 12.21
CA TRP A 257 -4.90 -16.78 11.92
C TRP A 257 -6.37 -17.20 11.82
N LYS A 258 -6.66 -18.28 11.09
CA LYS A 258 -8.06 -18.73 10.94
C LYS A 258 -8.65 -19.17 12.27
N LYS A 259 -7.90 -19.92 13.08
CA LYS A 259 -8.33 -20.35 14.40
C LYS A 259 -8.62 -19.16 15.33
N GLU A 260 -7.75 -18.16 15.33
CA GLU A 260 -7.89 -16.97 16.20
C GLU A 260 -9.00 -16.00 15.75
N LYS A 261 -9.19 -15.84 14.44
CA LYS A 261 -10.13 -14.85 13.90
C LYS A 261 -11.53 -15.40 13.63
N MET A 262 -11.64 -16.69 13.33
CA MET A 262 -12.90 -17.33 12.92
C MET A 262 -13.32 -18.50 13.83
N GLY A 263 -12.46 -18.94 14.76
CA GLY A 263 -12.73 -20.09 15.62
C GLY A 263 -12.66 -21.45 14.92
N GLU A 264 -12.31 -21.48 13.63
CA GLU A 264 -12.37 -22.67 12.79
C GLU A 264 -10.98 -23.22 12.45
N SER A 265 -10.93 -24.51 12.10
CA SER A 265 -9.75 -25.15 11.55
C SER A 265 -9.56 -24.76 10.08
N TRP A 266 -8.30 -24.80 9.62
CA TRP A 266 -7.97 -24.59 8.21
C TRP A 266 -8.31 -25.83 7.38
N TYR A 267 -9.03 -25.66 6.29
CA TYR A 267 -9.35 -26.72 5.34
C TYR A 267 -8.34 -26.73 4.18
N ALA A 268 -7.98 -27.92 3.73
CA ALA A 268 -6.98 -28.06 2.65
C ALA A 268 -7.40 -27.37 1.33
N GLY A 269 -8.70 -27.38 1.00
CA GLY A 269 -9.23 -26.69 -0.16
C GLY A 269 -9.04 -25.18 -0.13
N GLU A 270 -8.96 -24.56 1.05
CA GLU A 270 -8.67 -23.13 1.21
C GLU A 270 -7.22 -22.79 0.81
N THR A 271 -6.29 -23.77 0.97
CA THR A 271 -4.91 -23.61 0.49
C THR A 271 -4.85 -23.51 -1.03
N LEU A 272 -5.65 -24.31 -1.75
CA LEU A 272 -5.72 -24.26 -3.21
C LEU A 272 -6.14 -22.87 -3.69
N ILE A 273 -7.22 -22.35 -3.13
CA ILE A 273 -7.74 -21.01 -3.48
C ILE A 273 -6.74 -19.92 -3.11
N SER A 274 -6.11 -20.03 -1.94
CA SER A 274 -5.08 -19.08 -1.50
C SER A 274 -3.84 -19.11 -2.40
N ALA A 275 -3.48 -20.26 -2.97
CA ALA A 275 -2.31 -20.41 -3.84
C ALA A 275 -2.43 -19.65 -5.17
N ILE A 276 -3.63 -19.28 -5.58
CA ILE A 276 -3.86 -18.42 -6.74
C ILE A 276 -4.19 -16.97 -6.35
N GLY A 277 -3.93 -16.60 -5.08
CA GLY A 277 -4.13 -15.26 -4.55
C GLY A 277 -5.58 -14.87 -4.37
N GLN A 278 -6.45 -15.82 -4.03
CA GLN A 278 -7.87 -15.63 -3.77
C GLN A 278 -8.25 -16.13 -2.36
N GLY A 279 -9.55 -16.21 -2.08
CA GLY A 279 -10.05 -16.61 -0.76
C GLY A 279 -9.76 -15.56 0.30
N PHE A 280 -9.09 -15.94 1.38
CA PHE A 280 -8.79 -15.04 2.49
C PHE A 280 -7.58 -14.13 2.25
N VAL A 281 -6.81 -14.33 1.17
CA VAL A 281 -5.65 -13.48 0.87
C VAL A 281 -6.12 -12.11 0.42
N LEU A 282 -5.77 -11.08 1.19
CA LEU A 282 -6.07 -9.68 0.88
C LEU A 282 -4.80 -8.83 1.02
N THR A 283 -4.52 -8.03 0.01
CA THR A 283 -3.38 -7.09 0.01
C THR A 283 -3.83 -5.73 -0.48
N ASN A 284 -3.07 -4.70 -0.14
CA ASN A 284 -3.22 -3.42 -0.82
C ASN A 284 -2.21 -3.32 -1.98
N PRO A 285 -2.47 -2.46 -2.98
CA PRO A 285 -1.60 -2.32 -4.15
C PRO A 285 -0.17 -1.87 -3.84
N PHE A 286 0.03 -1.13 -2.74
CA PHE A 286 1.36 -0.71 -2.32
C PHE A 286 2.20 -1.90 -1.81
N GLN A 287 1.60 -2.81 -1.06
CA GLN A 287 2.27 -4.06 -0.65
C GLN A 287 2.71 -4.89 -1.86
N LEU A 288 1.88 -4.95 -2.92
CA LEU A 288 2.25 -5.63 -4.16
C LEU A 288 3.43 -4.95 -4.86
N ALA A 289 3.49 -3.62 -4.83
CA ALA A 289 4.64 -2.88 -5.36
C ALA A 289 5.92 -3.18 -4.56
N VAL A 290 5.84 -3.27 -3.23
CA VAL A 290 6.99 -3.64 -2.37
C VAL A 290 7.41 -5.09 -2.64
N MET A 291 6.48 -6.03 -2.67
CA MET A 291 6.75 -7.44 -3.02
C MET A 291 7.49 -7.54 -4.36
N THR A 292 6.99 -6.84 -5.38
CA THR A 292 7.60 -6.82 -6.72
C THR A 292 8.99 -6.18 -6.69
N SER A 293 9.18 -5.12 -5.89
CA SER A 293 10.47 -4.45 -5.71
C SER A 293 11.52 -5.39 -5.10
N ILE A 294 11.13 -6.21 -4.11
CA ILE A 294 12.02 -7.22 -3.50
C ILE A 294 12.44 -8.26 -4.54
N ILE A 295 11.51 -8.74 -5.36
CA ILE A 295 11.82 -9.69 -6.45
C ILE A 295 12.75 -9.03 -7.47
N ALA A 296 12.41 -7.83 -7.94
CA ALA A 296 13.17 -7.11 -8.96
C ALA A 296 14.60 -6.77 -8.52
N SER A 297 14.81 -6.45 -7.24
CA SER A 297 16.10 -6.12 -6.64
C SER A 297 16.95 -7.33 -6.22
N ASN A 298 16.57 -8.57 -6.61
CA ASN A 298 17.22 -9.83 -6.24
C ASN A 298 17.19 -10.10 -4.72
N GLY A 299 16.07 -9.81 -4.06
CA GLY A 299 15.87 -10.12 -2.65
C GLY A 299 16.30 -9.03 -1.68
N LYS A 300 16.64 -7.82 -2.14
CA LYS A 300 16.87 -6.71 -1.24
C LYS A 300 15.54 -6.30 -0.60
N ILE A 301 15.47 -6.35 0.72
CA ILE A 301 14.35 -5.82 1.47
C ILE A 301 14.47 -4.31 1.42
N ILE A 302 13.57 -3.69 0.69
CA ILE A 302 13.53 -2.23 0.49
C ILE A 302 12.57 -1.65 1.52
N GLU A 303 13.04 -0.77 2.38
CA GLU A 303 12.20 0.07 3.21
C GLU A 303 11.75 1.27 2.36
N PRO A 304 10.49 1.33 1.93
CA PRO A 304 10.04 2.42 1.07
C PRO A 304 10.02 3.74 1.83
N THR A 305 10.43 4.82 1.17
CA THR A 305 10.38 6.18 1.72
C THR A 305 9.73 7.15 0.75
N ILE A 306 8.97 8.11 1.33
CA ILE A 306 8.37 9.20 0.57
C ILE A 306 9.20 10.49 0.66
N ILE A 307 10.20 10.51 1.54
CA ILE A 307 11.10 11.64 1.72
C ILE A 307 12.29 11.49 0.78
N LYS A 308 12.56 12.53 0.00
CA LYS A 308 13.67 12.58 -0.95
C LYS A 308 15.01 12.57 -0.24
N GLY A 309 15.93 11.71 -0.73
CA GLY A 309 17.31 11.65 -0.21
C GLY A 309 17.42 10.97 1.17
N ASN A 310 16.33 10.43 1.71
CA ASN A 310 16.43 9.66 2.93
C ASN A 310 17.27 8.39 2.67
N ARG A 311 18.29 8.17 3.50
CA ARG A 311 19.13 6.97 3.39
C ARG A 311 18.33 5.79 3.88
N VAL A 312 17.93 4.94 2.94
CA VAL A 312 17.23 3.70 3.25
C VAL A 312 18.27 2.62 3.55
N SER A 313 18.11 1.94 4.68
CA SER A 313 18.90 0.75 4.98
C SER A 313 18.37 -0.42 4.13
N PHE A 314 19.27 -1.07 3.40
CA PHE A 314 18.95 -2.30 2.69
C PHE A 314 19.34 -3.50 3.53
N LYS A 315 18.39 -4.34 3.87
CA LYS A 315 18.68 -5.71 4.34
C LYS A 315 18.63 -6.64 3.14
N THR A 316 19.67 -7.37 2.88
CA THR A 316 19.65 -8.39 1.83
C THR A 316 19.04 -9.66 2.41
N ASN A 317 17.97 -10.14 1.79
CA ASN A 317 17.38 -11.43 2.13
C ASN A 317 17.98 -12.51 1.20
N ASP A 318 19.20 -12.93 1.50
CA ASP A 318 19.90 -13.96 0.71
C ASP A 318 19.21 -15.33 0.79
N LYS A 319 18.27 -15.48 1.75
CA LYS A 319 17.48 -16.70 1.98
C LYS A 319 16.78 -17.21 0.71
N TYR A 320 16.42 -16.31 -0.22
CA TYR A 320 15.63 -16.63 -1.43
C TYR A 320 16.34 -16.32 -2.75
N SER A 321 17.65 -16.08 -2.73
CA SER A 321 18.41 -15.62 -3.92
C SER A 321 18.33 -16.56 -5.12
N LYS A 322 18.32 -17.87 -4.88
CA LYS A 322 18.23 -18.90 -5.95
C LYS A 322 16.82 -18.90 -6.55
N GLU A 323 15.80 -18.91 -5.71
CA GLU A 323 14.40 -18.96 -6.09
C GLU A 323 13.99 -17.70 -6.87
N ILE A 324 14.40 -16.52 -6.41
CA ILE A 324 14.15 -15.25 -7.09
C ILE A 324 14.73 -15.23 -8.50
N LYS A 325 15.95 -15.77 -8.71
CA LYS A 325 16.56 -15.86 -10.05
C LYS A 325 15.70 -16.69 -11.01
N ILE A 326 15.12 -17.80 -10.53
CA ILE A 326 14.22 -18.64 -11.33
C ILE A 326 12.95 -17.87 -11.68
N ILE A 327 12.33 -17.22 -10.69
CA ILE A 327 11.09 -16.46 -10.87
C ILE A 327 11.27 -15.29 -11.85
N LYS A 328 12.36 -14.54 -11.74
CA LYS A 328 12.65 -13.42 -12.66
C LYS A 328 12.81 -13.85 -14.12
N LYS A 329 13.26 -15.07 -14.38
CA LYS A 329 13.31 -15.61 -15.75
C LYS A 329 11.93 -15.97 -16.29
N ALA A 330 10.95 -16.20 -15.40
CA ALA A 330 9.58 -16.56 -15.75
C ALA A 330 8.68 -15.33 -15.94
N MET A 331 9.06 -14.18 -15.37
CA MET A 331 8.37 -12.89 -15.52
C MET A 331 8.73 -12.19 -16.84
#